data_28c9120f181eaa5075ad09cbd56e8593
#
_entry.id   28c9120f181eaa5075ad09cbd56e8593
#
_cell.length_a   1.000
_cell.length_b   1.000
_cell.length_c   1.000
_cell.angle_alpha   90.00
_cell.angle_beta   90.00
_cell.angle_gamma   90.00
#
_symmetry.space_group_name_H-M   'P 1'
#
loop_
_entity.id
_entity.type
_entity.pdbx_description
1 polymer ?
#
loop_
_entity_poly.entity_id
_entity_poly.type
_entity_poly.pdbx_seq_one_letter_code
_entity_poly.pdbx_strand_id
1 'polypeptide(L)'
;MSFICPSCQSRIAPGQPACAACLFSLEELDRRLGIPPQLCGPVADPLKRLPSSSVRRITSQVDRIERKFPQVRVAVALQEVPYNVTLPVFTFWLFNRGGFSSSVDRGAENFLVLLLIDLTPSAALKTSAMIGYGLEPFLSDEGL
;
A
#
# COMPACT_ATOMS: atom_id res chain seq x y z
N MET A 1 -18.39 9.26 2.64
CA MET A 1 -16.95 9.50 2.38
C MET A 1 -16.71 9.39 0.90
N SER A 2 -16.03 10.33 0.31
CA SER A 2 -15.63 10.26 -1.10
C SER A 2 -14.17 9.85 -1.16
N PHE A 3 -13.83 8.98 -2.10
CA PHE A 3 -12.44 8.56 -2.32
C PHE A 3 -11.80 9.41 -3.42
N ILE A 4 -10.51 9.59 -3.32
CA ILE A 4 -9.74 10.20 -4.41
C ILE A 4 -9.21 9.07 -5.30
N CYS A 5 -9.50 9.16 -6.58
CA CYS A 5 -9.01 8.19 -7.55
C CYS A 5 -7.47 8.25 -7.64
N PRO A 6 -6.76 7.15 -7.42
CA PRO A 6 -5.29 7.15 -7.48
C PRO A 6 -4.74 7.36 -8.89
N SER A 7 -5.58 7.23 -9.91
CA SER A 7 -5.20 7.42 -11.32
C SER A 7 -5.36 8.86 -11.80
N CYS A 8 -6.54 9.47 -11.58
CA CYS A 8 -6.86 10.80 -12.13
C CYS A 8 -7.17 11.87 -11.06
N GLN A 9 -7.12 11.50 -9.78
CA GLN A 9 -7.39 12.37 -8.63
C GLN A 9 -8.82 12.95 -8.55
N SER A 10 -9.73 12.47 -9.39
CA SER A 10 -11.14 12.81 -9.29
C SER A 10 -11.79 12.14 -8.07
N ARG A 11 -12.82 12.75 -7.52
CA ARG A 11 -13.56 12.14 -6.42
C ARG A 11 -14.44 10.99 -6.92
N ILE A 12 -14.40 9.88 -6.20
CA ILE A 12 -15.23 8.70 -6.43
C ILE A 12 -16.32 8.69 -5.34
N ALA A 13 -17.57 8.62 -5.75
CA ALA A 13 -18.67 8.51 -4.80
C ALA A 13 -18.67 7.14 -4.10
N PRO A 14 -19.13 7.07 -2.84
CA PRO A 14 -19.24 5.80 -2.14
C PRO A 14 -20.08 4.78 -2.90
N GLY A 15 -19.63 3.53 -2.92
CA GLY A 15 -20.35 2.44 -3.59
C GLY A 15 -20.18 2.36 -5.10
N GLN A 16 -19.40 3.23 -5.71
CA GLN A 16 -19.07 3.11 -7.14
C GLN A 16 -17.93 2.12 -7.34
N PRO A 17 -18.09 1.11 -8.21
CA PRO A 17 -17.05 0.11 -8.47
C PRO A 17 -15.89 0.64 -9.32
N ALA A 18 -16.10 1.76 -10.00
CA ALA A 18 -15.12 2.39 -10.88
C ALA A 18 -15.18 3.91 -10.80
N CYS A 19 -14.08 4.55 -11.12
CA CYS A 19 -14.03 6.00 -11.27
C CYS A 19 -14.83 6.44 -12.50
N ALA A 20 -15.81 7.31 -12.31
CA ALA A 20 -16.63 7.82 -13.41
C ALA A 20 -15.84 8.66 -14.44
N ALA A 21 -14.72 9.26 -14.01
CA ALA A 21 -13.91 10.13 -14.87
C ALA A 21 -12.92 9.36 -15.75
N CYS A 22 -12.29 8.27 -15.25
CA CYS A 22 -11.26 7.56 -16.00
C CYS A 22 -11.46 6.04 -16.06
N LEU A 23 -12.59 5.53 -15.55
CA LEU A 23 -12.95 4.11 -15.51
C LEU A 23 -11.99 3.23 -14.70
N PHE A 24 -11.14 3.84 -13.89
CA PHE A 24 -10.23 3.13 -13.01
C PHE A 24 -11.01 2.24 -12.03
N SER A 25 -10.61 0.97 -11.93
CA SER A 25 -11.15 0.00 -10.99
C SER A 25 -10.10 -1.04 -10.60
N LEU A 26 -10.31 -1.73 -9.47
CA LEU A 26 -9.45 -2.86 -9.06
C LEU A 26 -9.49 -4.00 -10.08
N GLU A 27 -10.65 -4.30 -10.63
CA GLU A 27 -10.82 -5.35 -11.64
C GLU A 27 -10.02 -5.06 -12.92
N GLU A 28 -9.96 -3.78 -13.33
CA GLU A 28 -9.13 -3.36 -14.46
C GLU A 28 -7.64 -3.55 -14.15
N LEU A 29 -7.22 -3.23 -12.92
CA LEU A 29 -5.84 -3.45 -12.49
C LEU A 29 -5.51 -4.95 -12.42
N ASP A 30 -6.41 -5.78 -11.92
CA ASP A 30 -6.23 -7.25 -11.88
C ASP A 30 -6.01 -7.81 -13.29
N ARG A 31 -6.77 -7.33 -14.27
CA ARG A 31 -6.58 -7.72 -15.68
C ARG A 31 -5.25 -7.26 -16.26
N ARG A 32 -4.81 -6.07 -15.88
CA ARG A 32 -3.58 -5.45 -16.40
C ARG A 32 -2.32 -6.00 -15.74
N LEU A 33 -2.36 -6.24 -14.44
CA LEU A 33 -1.19 -6.62 -13.63
C LEU A 33 -1.10 -8.12 -13.37
N GLY A 34 -2.21 -8.86 -13.54
CA GLY A 34 -2.23 -10.30 -13.37
C GLY A 34 -2.33 -10.72 -11.91
N ILE A 35 -1.60 -11.78 -11.54
CA ILE A 35 -1.66 -12.35 -10.19
C ILE A 35 -0.87 -11.45 -9.22
N PRO A 36 -1.52 -10.93 -8.16
CA PRO A 36 -0.82 -10.12 -7.19
C PRO A 36 0.19 -10.95 -6.40
N PRO A 37 1.36 -10.38 -6.07
CA PRO A 37 2.30 -11.03 -5.17
C PRO A 37 1.67 -11.17 -3.78
N GLN A 38 1.85 -12.32 -3.15
CA GLN A 38 1.48 -12.51 -1.76
C GLN A 38 2.63 -12.05 -0.87
N LEU A 39 2.46 -10.87 -0.30
CA LEU A 39 3.45 -10.24 0.55
C LEU A 39 3.07 -10.44 2.01
N CYS A 40 4.01 -10.83 2.83
CA CYS A 40 3.76 -11.11 4.24
C CYS A 40 4.84 -10.50 5.13
N GLY A 41 4.46 -10.29 6.39
CA GLY A 41 5.35 -9.75 7.41
C GLY A 41 5.47 -8.21 7.34
N PRO A 42 6.17 -7.63 8.34
CA PRO A 42 6.36 -6.18 8.42
C PRO A 42 7.27 -5.63 7.32
N VAL A 43 8.16 -6.46 6.77
CA VAL A 43 9.06 -6.11 5.66
C VAL A 43 8.95 -7.19 4.60
N ALA A 44 8.35 -6.85 3.47
CA ALA A 44 8.22 -7.72 2.31
C ALA A 44 9.29 -7.34 1.26
N ASP A 45 10.38 -8.09 1.24
CA ASP A 45 11.51 -7.93 0.31
C ASP A 45 11.78 -9.24 -0.42
N PRO A 46 10.90 -9.63 -1.36
CA PRO A 46 11.01 -10.91 -2.06
C PRO A 46 12.26 -11.02 -2.94
N LEU A 47 12.80 -9.89 -3.41
CA LEU A 47 14.03 -9.85 -4.21
C LEU A 47 15.30 -9.76 -3.36
N LYS A 48 15.18 -9.75 -2.03
CA LYS A 48 16.28 -9.68 -1.08
C LYS A 48 17.25 -8.54 -1.37
N ARG A 49 16.72 -7.36 -1.63
CA ARG A 49 17.50 -6.15 -1.94
C ARG A 49 18.07 -5.49 -0.70
N LEU A 50 17.48 -5.74 0.47
CA LEU A 50 17.97 -5.20 1.73
C LEU A 50 18.90 -6.20 2.45
N PRO A 51 20.00 -5.73 3.05
CA PRO A 51 20.78 -6.54 3.97
C PRO A 51 19.94 -6.88 5.21
N SER A 52 20.24 -8.03 5.83
CA SER A 52 19.50 -8.52 7.00
C SER A 52 19.49 -7.52 8.17
N SER A 53 20.56 -6.73 8.32
CA SER A 53 20.63 -5.66 9.32
C SER A 53 19.59 -4.57 9.10
N SER A 54 19.36 -4.17 7.85
CA SER A 54 18.34 -3.18 7.48
C SER A 54 16.94 -3.73 7.71
N VAL A 55 16.69 -4.99 7.32
CA VAL A 55 15.40 -5.66 7.57
C VAL A 55 15.11 -5.68 9.07
N ARG A 56 16.08 -6.07 9.92
CA ARG A 56 15.90 -6.06 11.38
C ARG A 56 15.61 -4.66 11.94
N ARG A 57 16.30 -3.63 11.44
CA ARG A 57 16.08 -2.25 11.88
C ARG A 57 14.67 -1.78 11.53
N ILE A 58 14.19 -2.03 10.33
CA ILE A 58 12.83 -1.66 9.89
C ILE A 58 11.81 -2.45 10.72
N THR A 59 11.98 -3.76 10.87
CA THR A 59 11.10 -4.61 11.69
C THR A 59 11.02 -4.08 13.13
N SER A 60 12.13 -3.71 13.73
CA SER A 60 12.15 -3.14 15.09
C SER A 60 11.38 -1.81 15.18
N GLN A 61 11.45 -0.96 14.16
CA GLN A 61 10.66 0.28 14.14
C GLN A 61 9.17 0.00 13.96
N VAL A 62 8.80 -0.94 13.10
CA VAL A 62 7.41 -1.39 12.94
C VAL A 62 6.86 -1.91 14.25
N ASP A 63 7.56 -2.82 14.92
CA ASP A 63 7.17 -3.37 16.22
C ASP A 63 6.99 -2.28 17.28
N ARG A 64 7.83 -1.26 17.26
CA ARG A 64 7.73 -0.10 18.17
C ARG A 64 6.46 0.71 17.92
N ILE A 65 6.10 0.93 16.66
CA ILE A 65 4.87 1.65 16.26
C ILE A 65 3.65 0.82 16.68
N GLU A 66 3.63 -0.46 16.32
CA GLU A 66 2.49 -1.35 16.61
C GLU A 66 2.29 -1.58 18.10
N ARG A 67 3.35 -1.59 18.91
CA ARG A 67 3.21 -1.62 20.38
C ARG A 67 2.63 -0.33 20.95
N LYS A 68 2.95 0.82 20.36
CA LYS A 68 2.40 2.11 20.77
C LYS A 68 0.95 2.27 20.34
N PHE A 69 0.60 1.71 19.19
CA PHE A 69 -0.71 1.78 18.58
C PHE A 69 -1.18 0.37 18.18
N PRO A 70 -1.71 -0.42 19.14
CA PRO A 70 -1.98 -1.84 18.92
C PRO A 70 -2.98 -2.15 17.80
N GLN A 71 -3.83 -1.21 17.42
CA GLN A 71 -4.77 -1.34 16.31
C GLN A 71 -4.12 -1.11 14.94
N VAL A 72 -2.96 -0.43 14.89
CA VAL A 72 -2.27 -0.10 13.65
C VAL A 72 -1.40 -1.28 13.20
N ARG A 73 -1.41 -1.56 11.90
CA ARG A 73 -0.47 -2.45 11.24
C ARG A 73 0.36 -1.66 10.25
N VAL A 74 1.66 -1.95 10.20
CA VAL A 74 2.58 -1.29 9.27
C VAL A 74 3.26 -2.36 8.42
N ALA A 75 3.19 -2.21 7.12
CA ALA A 75 3.91 -3.05 6.17
C ALA A 75 4.80 -2.19 5.28
N VAL A 76 6.05 -2.62 5.13
CA VAL A 76 7.00 -2.03 4.19
C VAL A 76 7.24 -3.03 3.08
N ALA A 77 6.91 -2.67 1.85
CA ALA A 77 7.08 -3.53 0.69
C ALA A 77 8.11 -2.93 -0.28
N LEU A 78 8.98 -3.78 -0.78
CA LEU A 78 9.95 -3.45 -1.81
C LEU A 78 9.59 -4.20 -3.09
N GLN A 79 9.25 -3.48 -4.14
CA GLN A 79 8.81 -4.03 -5.42
C GLN A 79 9.36 -3.22 -6.60
N GLU A 80 9.54 -3.88 -7.72
CA GLU A 80 9.72 -3.19 -8.99
C GLU A 80 8.34 -2.84 -9.55
N VAL A 81 8.12 -1.55 -9.79
CA VAL A 81 6.84 -1.07 -10.32
C VAL A 81 6.80 -1.31 -11.84
N PRO A 82 5.78 -2.00 -12.37
CA PRO A 82 5.63 -2.19 -13.80
C PRO A 82 5.55 -0.86 -14.56
N TYR A 83 6.14 -0.81 -15.75
CA TYR A 83 6.21 0.41 -16.58
C TYR A 83 4.84 0.95 -17.02
N ASN A 84 3.82 0.11 -17.03
CA ASN A 84 2.47 0.44 -17.51
C ASN A 84 1.54 0.98 -16.42
N VAL A 85 2.04 1.19 -15.22
CA VAL A 85 1.29 1.78 -14.09
C VAL A 85 2.14 2.81 -13.35
N THR A 86 1.47 3.77 -12.72
CA THR A 86 2.15 4.73 -11.84
C THR A 86 2.37 4.13 -10.46
N LEU A 87 3.34 4.66 -9.72
CA LEU A 87 3.64 4.21 -8.37
C LEU A 87 2.42 4.30 -7.43
N PRO A 88 1.62 5.38 -7.38
CA PRO A 88 0.42 5.43 -6.55
C PRO A 88 -0.64 4.38 -6.92
N VAL A 89 -0.84 4.14 -8.21
CA VAL A 89 -1.79 3.13 -8.70
C VAL A 89 -1.34 1.72 -8.32
N PHE A 90 -0.04 1.43 -8.47
CA PHE A 90 0.51 0.14 -8.07
C PHE A 90 0.45 -0.07 -6.56
N THR A 91 0.71 0.97 -5.76
CA THR A 91 0.57 0.93 -4.30
C THR A 91 -0.87 0.63 -3.89
N PHE A 92 -1.84 1.27 -4.52
CA PHE A 92 -3.27 1.01 -4.31
C PHE A 92 -3.64 -0.45 -4.60
N TRP A 93 -3.16 -1.00 -5.71
CA TRP A 93 -3.42 -2.39 -6.05
C TRP A 93 -2.79 -3.36 -5.06
N LEU A 94 -1.53 -3.16 -4.68
CA LEU A 94 -0.85 -3.98 -3.67
C LEU A 94 -1.53 -3.90 -2.31
N PHE A 95 -1.97 -2.72 -1.89
CA PHE A 95 -2.70 -2.54 -0.63
C PHE A 95 -3.94 -3.43 -0.58
N ASN A 96 -4.68 -3.50 -1.68
CA ASN A 96 -5.93 -4.25 -1.75
C ASN A 96 -5.77 -5.73 -2.10
N ARG A 97 -4.66 -6.12 -2.76
CA ARG A 97 -4.47 -7.47 -3.31
C ARG A 97 -3.23 -8.19 -2.78
N GLY A 98 -2.32 -7.50 -2.14
CA GLY A 98 -1.00 -8.03 -1.75
C GLY A 98 -0.97 -9.01 -0.57
N GLY A 99 -2.10 -9.28 0.07
CA GLY A 99 -2.19 -10.26 1.15
C GLY A 99 -1.65 -9.79 2.50
N PHE A 100 -1.56 -8.49 2.74
CA PHE A 100 -1.06 -7.93 4.01
C PHE A 100 -2.03 -8.13 5.18
N SER A 101 -3.32 -8.27 4.91
CA SER A 101 -4.31 -8.64 5.92
C SER A 101 -4.35 -10.15 6.06
N SER A 102 -4.13 -10.65 7.27
CA SER A 102 -4.38 -12.06 7.54
C SER A 102 -5.87 -12.35 7.38
N SER A 103 -6.21 -13.49 6.82
CA SER A 103 -7.60 -13.95 6.61
C SER A 103 -8.44 -14.05 7.90
N VAL A 104 -7.81 -13.88 9.04
CA VAL A 104 -8.44 -14.03 10.37
C VAL A 104 -9.07 -12.73 10.86
N ASP A 105 -8.54 -11.57 10.49
CA ASP A 105 -9.02 -10.27 10.95
C ASP A 105 -9.67 -9.50 9.80
N ARG A 106 -10.96 -9.76 9.57
CA ARG A 106 -11.76 -8.92 8.66
C ARG A 106 -11.77 -7.48 9.18
N GLY A 107 -11.22 -6.57 8.38
CA GLY A 107 -11.10 -5.15 8.74
C GLY A 107 -9.72 -4.73 9.20
N ALA A 108 -8.75 -5.63 9.30
CA ALA A 108 -7.35 -5.27 9.62
C ALA A 108 -6.76 -4.30 8.60
N GLU A 109 -7.19 -4.38 7.35
CA GLU A 109 -6.83 -3.45 6.28
C GLU A 109 -7.26 -2.00 6.56
N ASN A 110 -8.30 -1.78 7.35
CA ASN A 110 -8.76 -0.43 7.73
C ASN A 110 -7.72 0.32 8.55
N PHE A 111 -6.86 -0.39 9.25
CA PHE A 111 -5.81 0.17 10.11
C PHE A 111 -4.39 -0.16 9.60
N LEU A 112 -4.28 -0.56 8.34
CA LEU A 112 -3.01 -0.84 7.69
C LEU A 112 -2.39 0.45 7.15
N VAL A 113 -1.09 0.61 7.36
CA VAL A 113 -0.23 1.55 6.65
C VAL A 113 0.71 0.74 5.77
N LEU A 114 0.61 0.92 4.47
CA LEU A 114 1.54 0.32 3.50
C LEU A 114 2.50 1.39 3.00
N LEU A 115 3.79 1.16 3.18
CA LEU A 115 4.85 1.93 2.54
C LEU A 115 5.47 1.08 1.44
N LEU A 116 5.36 1.54 0.20
CA LEU A 116 5.99 0.91 -0.96
C LEU A 116 7.26 1.65 -1.35
N ILE A 117 8.34 0.90 -1.49
CA ILE A 117 9.62 1.38 -2.01
C ILE A 117 9.79 0.81 -3.42
N ASP A 118 9.88 1.70 -4.39
CA ASP A 118 10.08 1.34 -5.79
C ASP A 118 11.55 0.98 -6.05
N LEU A 119 11.78 -0.27 -6.43
CA LEU A 119 13.11 -0.79 -6.76
C LEU A 119 13.47 -0.62 -8.24
N THR A 120 12.58 -0.05 -9.04
CA THR A 120 12.88 0.20 -10.45
C THR A 120 14.09 1.13 -10.56
N PRO A 121 15.10 0.78 -11.38
CA PRO A 121 16.28 1.60 -11.53
C PRO A 121 15.93 3.05 -11.91
N SER A 122 16.34 3.99 -11.07
CA SER A 122 16.05 5.42 -11.24
C SER A 122 17.14 6.23 -10.54
N ALA A 123 17.33 7.49 -10.98
CA ALA A 123 18.26 8.42 -10.37
C ALA A 123 17.87 8.83 -8.95
N ALA A 124 16.59 8.68 -8.58
CA ALA A 124 16.06 9.01 -7.26
C ALA A 124 15.24 7.87 -6.70
N LEU A 125 15.33 7.66 -5.38
CA LEU A 125 14.46 6.72 -4.66
C LEU A 125 13.02 7.23 -4.71
N LYS A 126 12.10 6.35 -5.11
CA LYS A 126 10.67 6.64 -5.15
C LYS A 126 9.95 5.79 -4.11
N THR A 127 9.09 6.43 -3.35
CA THR A 127 8.26 5.81 -2.35
C THR A 127 6.82 6.26 -2.48
N SER A 128 5.90 5.41 -2.06
CA SER A 128 4.48 5.74 -1.96
C SER A 128 3.91 5.12 -0.70
N ALA A 129 3.00 5.81 -0.05
CA ALA A 129 2.31 5.30 1.11
C ALA A 129 0.80 5.24 0.87
N MET A 130 0.15 4.24 1.46
CA MET A 130 -1.29 4.14 1.51
C MET A 130 -1.74 3.77 2.91
N ILE A 131 -2.80 4.41 3.36
CA ILE A 131 -3.41 4.19 4.68
C ILE A 131 -4.82 3.66 4.53
N GLY A 132 -5.20 2.77 5.45
CA GLY A 132 -6.58 2.28 5.52
C GLY A 132 -7.54 3.32 6.08
N TYR A 133 -8.81 3.20 5.74
CA TYR A 133 -9.86 4.16 6.09
C TYR A 133 -10.00 4.43 7.59
N GLY A 134 -9.72 3.44 8.43
CA GLY A 134 -9.77 3.61 9.87
C GLY A 134 -8.75 4.60 10.42
N LEU A 135 -7.70 4.89 9.66
CA LEU A 135 -6.63 5.81 10.04
C LEU A 135 -6.81 7.22 9.45
N GLU A 136 -7.59 7.39 8.39
CA GLU A 136 -7.79 8.69 7.74
C GLU A 136 -8.21 9.82 8.69
N PRO A 137 -9.14 9.58 9.68
CA PRO A 137 -9.53 10.63 10.60
C PRO A 137 -8.41 11.10 11.55
N PHE A 138 -7.36 10.29 11.72
CA PHE A 138 -6.27 10.54 12.65
C PHE A 138 -5.00 11.05 11.99
N LEU A 139 -4.91 10.90 10.68
CA LEU A 139 -3.78 11.32 9.86
C LEU A 139 -4.28 12.38 8.88
N SER A 140 -4.35 13.62 9.37
CA SER A 140 -4.64 14.77 8.49
C SER A 140 -3.41 15.13 7.66
N ASP A 141 -3.63 15.73 6.48
CA ASP A 141 -2.58 16.18 5.56
C ASP A 141 -1.58 17.18 6.17
N GLU A 142 -1.90 17.72 7.34
CA GLU A 142 -1.03 18.65 8.08
C GLU A 142 0.01 17.94 8.97
N GLY A 143 0.00 16.62 9.02
CA GLY A 143 0.84 15.81 9.91
C GLY A 143 1.83 14.85 9.20
N LEU A 144 1.94 14.90 7.89
CA LEU A 144 2.86 14.07 7.11
C LEU A 144 3.99 14.87 6.48
#